data_0048a921d359624865d32dc6f4e67327
#
_entry.id   0048a921d359624865d32dc6f4e67327
#
_cell.length_a   1.000
_cell.length_b   1.000
_cell.length_c   1.000
_cell.angle_alpha   90.00
_cell.angle_beta   90.00
_cell.angle_gamma   90.00
#
_symmetry.space_group_name_H-M   'P 1'
#
loop_
_entity.id
_entity.type
_entity.pdbx_description
1 polymer ?
#
loop_
_entity_poly.entity_id
_entity_poly.type
_entity_poly.pdbx_seq_one_letter_code
_entity_poly.pdbx_strand_id
1 'polypeptide(L)'
;MIRQVVVVSGGASSEHDVSVASGRDVSAALAATGRHSVIDVHVDRAGAWHIGSLAAPAQPFADVLDEVSPGTVVFPVLHGGWGEGGGMQRELEERDIHFVGSGAVASARALSKRETLRLCAAAGVQIIPTWCVDRARYVADPDLVAGAIRRTFGGDLVVKPDTGGSSIGVHVVPGHTPVRAALADAFADAPLALVQPLVDGDEVSVGVWTDAEGAVRASGASLLHLPRDADGGGFTYAHKYEGAGAVLEIPAAFPESTLDALRSAALRCFTALGCRGLARIDFFVDRSGRILLNEINTIPGLRRESHFPRLVAAAGTPYPRLLEALVDDAMRRPRPRRRDVLPRIGAASR
;
A
#
# COMPACT_ATOMS: atom_id res chain seq x y z
N MET A 1 27.90 -7.31 -15.69
CA MET A 1 27.68 -8.45 -14.75
C MET A 1 26.20 -8.70 -14.65
N ILE A 2 25.76 -9.96 -14.67
CA ILE A 2 24.37 -10.36 -14.42
C ILE A 2 24.11 -10.18 -12.92
N ARG A 3 23.07 -9.45 -12.56
CA ARG A 3 22.68 -9.22 -11.15
C ARG A 3 21.65 -10.24 -10.71
N GLN A 4 21.82 -10.80 -9.52
CA GLN A 4 20.81 -11.67 -8.92
C GLN A 4 19.70 -10.85 -8.29
N VAL A 5 18.45 -11.22 -8.58
CA VAL A 5 17.25 -10.65 -7.98
C VAL A 5 16.40 -11.77 -7.39
N VAL A 6 16.05 -11.67 -6.12
CA VAL A 6 15.15 -12.60 -5.43
C VAL A 6 13.77 -11.95 -5.37
N VAL A 7 12.81 -12.50 -6.09
CA VAL A 7 11.42 -12.01 -6.09
C VAL A 7 10.62 -12.80 -5.05
N VAL A 8 10.07 -12.09 -4.06
CA VAL A 8 9.33 -12.71 -2.96
C VAL A 8 7.84 -12.42 -3.12
N SER A 9 7.01 -13.46 -3.26
CA SER A 9 5.58 -13.35 -3.51
C SER A 9 4.74 -14.33 -2.66
N GLY A 10 3.43 -14.13 -2.60
CA GLY A 10 2.49 -14.94 -1.83
C GLY A 10 2.13 -14.30 -0.49
N GLY A 11 2.29 -15.04 0.61
CA GLY A 11 2.01 -14.57 1.97
C GLY A 11 0.65 -15.00 2.51
N ALA A 12 0.45 -14.83 3.81
CA ALA A 12 -0.75 -15.26 4.52
C ALA A 12 -1.95 -14.29 4.38
N SER A 13 -1.76 -13.14 3.72
CA SER A 13 -2.84 -12.14 3.56
C SER A 13 -3.93 -12.60 2.58
N SER A 14 -5.07 -11.94 2.62
CA SER A 14 -6.16 -12.12 1.64
C SER A 14 -5.74 -11.81 0.20
N GLU A 15 -4.65 -11.05 0.02
CA GLU A 15 -4.10 -10.67 -1.28
C GLU A 15 -3.02 -11.64 -1.81
N HIS A 16 -2.95 -12.86 -1.26
CA HIS A 16 -1.99 -13.90 -1.66
C HIS A 16 -1.93 -14.09 -3.18
N ASP A 17 -3.08 -14.28 -3.83
CA ASP A 17 -3.14 -14.58 -5.27
C ASP A 17 -2.72 -13.38 -6.12
N VAL A 18 -3.04 -12.17 -5.66
CA VAL A 18 -2.58 -10.91 -6.30
C VAL A 18 -1.06 -10.80 -6.22
N SER A 19 -0.49 -11.15 -5.06
CA SER A 19 0.94 -11.18 -4.83
C SER A 19 1.65 -12.20 -5.73
N VAL A 20 1.16 -13.46 -5.78
CA VAL A 20 1.73 -14.51 -6.64
C VAL A 20 1.69 -14.11 -8.12
N ALA A 21 0.57 -13.55 -8.58
CA ALA A 21 0.44 -13.09 -9.95
C ALA A 21 1.40 -11.92 -10.25
N SER A 22 1.55 -10.97 -9.33
CA SER A 22 2.50 -9.86 -9.45
C SER A 22 3.95 -10.37 -9.47
N GLY A 23 4.31 -11.31 -8.59
CA GLY A 23 5.64 -11.91 -8.55
C GLY A 23 6.01 -12.58 -9.86
N ARG A 24 5.09 -13.35 -10.45
CA ARG A 24 5.28 -14.01 -11.75
C ARG A 24 5.60 -13.00 -12.86
N ASP A 25 4.83 -11.91 -12.95
CA ASP A 25 5.03 -10.88 -13.99
C ASP A 25 6.36 -10.14 -13.78
N VAL A 26 6.71 -9.81 -12.52
CA VAL A 26 7.98 -9.17 -12.17
C VAL A 26 9.15 -10.07 -12.57
N SER A 27 9.13 -11.35 -12.19
CA SER A 27 10.18 -12.32 -12.48
C SER A 27 10.37 -12.51 -13.99
N ALA A 28 9.27 -12.73 -14.71
CA ALA A 28 9.32 -12.89 -16.16
C ALA A 28 9.88 -11.65 -16.87
N ALA A 29 9.46 -10.46 -16.46
CA ALA A 29 9.92 -9.21 -17.06
C ALA A 29 11.40 -8.93 -16.76
N LEU A 30 11.88 -9.15 -15.54
CA LEU A 30 13.29 -8.98 -15.18
C LEU A 30 14.18 -10.00 -15.90
N ALA A 31 13.77 -11.27 -15.95
CA ALA A 31 14.50 -12.31 -16.67
C ALA A 31 14.62 -12.01 -18.18
N ALA A 32 13.54 -11.50 -18.80
CA ALA A 32 13.51 -11.17 -20.23
C ALA A 32 14.49 -10.03 -20.62
N THR A 33 14.96 -9.22 -19.67
CA THR A 33 15.95 -8.18 -19.95
C THR A 33 17.35 -8.73 -20.22
N GLY A 34 17.64 -9.97 -19.83
CA GLY A 34 18.98 -10.58 -19.88
C GLY A 34 20.01 -9.96 -18.93
N ARG A 35 19.60 -8.98 -18.11
CA ARG A 35 20.47 -8.28 -17.13
C ARG A 35 20.44 -8.90 -15.75
N HIS A 36 19.42 -9.72 -15.46
CA HIS A 36 19.16 -10.27 -14.14
C HIS A 36 19.04 -11.80 -14.16
N SER A 37 19.61 -12.44 -13.15
CA SER A 37 19.30 -13.82 -12.77
C SER A 37 18.24 -13.78 -11.69
N VAL A 38 17.06 -14.32 -11.96
CA VAL A 38 15.91 -14.22 -11.05
C VAL A 38 15.74 -15.52 -10.30
N ILE A 39 15.55 -15.42 -8.99
CA ILE A 39 15.16 -16.52 -8.10
C ILE A 39 13.79 -16.18 -7.55
N ASP A 40 12.81 -17.07 -7.76
CA ASP A 40 11.50 -16.94 -7.16
C ASP A 40 11.51 -17.51 -5.74
N VAL A 41 10.92 -16.78 -4.81
CA VAL A 41 10.63 -17.24 -3.45
C VAL A 41 9.15 -17.07 -3.20
N HIS A 42 8.48 -18.16 -2.86
CA HIS A 42 7.06 -18.20 -2.59
C HIS A 42 6.79 -18.36 -1.11
N VAL A 43 5.93 -17.53 -0.57
CA VAL A 43 5.41 -17.67 0.79
C VAL A 43 4.00 -18.22 0.68
N ASP A 44 3.74 -19.37 1.26
CA ASP A 44 2.42 -19.99 1.22
C ASP A 44 1.43 -19.28 2.17
N ARG A 45 0.16 -19.73 2.17
CA ARG A 45 -0.89 -19.13 3.02
C ARG A 45 -0.68 -19.44 4.52
N ALA A 46 0.14 -20.44 4.87
CA ALA A 46 0.53 -20.74 6.24
C ALA A 46 1.76 -19.94 6.69
N GLY A 47 2.40 -19.18 5.77
CA GLY A 47 3.59 -18.38 6.04
C GLY A 47 4.90 -19.15 5.87
N ALA A 48 4.88 -20.36 5.29
CA ALA A 48 6.09 -21.12 4.99
C ALA A 48 6.73 -20.64 3.68
N TRP A 49 8.07 -20.70 3.61
CA TRP A 49 8.89 -20.16 2.52
C TRP A 49 9.42 -21.27 1.63
N HIS A 50 9.33 -21.09 0.32
CA HIS A 50 9.70 -22.06 -0.68
C HIS A 50 10.54 -21.40 -1.78
N ILE A 51 11.76 -21.91 -2.02
CA ILE A 51 12.63 -21.41 -3.09
C ILE A 51 12.28 -22.10 -4.40
N GLY A 52 12.07 -21.35 -5.46
CA GLY A 52 11.76 -21.81 -6.81
C GLY A 52 10.30 -22.15 -7.06
N SER A 53 9.65 -22.94 -6.19
CA SER A 53 8.23 -23.28 -6.34
C SER A 53 7.60 -23.69 -5.01
N LEU A 54 6.26 -23.57 -4.91
CA LEU A 54 5.49 -24.05 -3.75
C LEU A 54 5.58 -25.57 -3.51
N ALA A 55 6.06 -26.34 -4.50
CA ALA A 55 6.32 -27.77 -4.36
C ALA A 55 7.69 -28.07 -3.72
N ALA A 56 8.58 -27.08 -3.61
CA ALA A 56 9.86 -27.23 -2.94
C ALA A 56 9.66 -27.38 -1.42
N PRO A 57 10.62 -27.98 -0.69
CA PRO A 57 10.56 -28.05 0.75
C PRO A 57 10.44 -26.66 1.38
N ALA A 58 9.62 -26.55 2.42
CA ALA A 58 9.52 -25.33 3.21
C ALA A 58 10.80 -25.08 4.00
N GLN A 59 11.24 -23.85 4.05
CA GLN A 59 12.43 -23.41 4.77
C GLN A 59 12.07 -22.27 5.75
N PRO A 60 12.81 -22.12 6.86
CA PRO A 60 12.71 -20.92 7.68
C PRO A 60 13.11 -19.69 6.89
N PHE A 61 12.45 -18.57 7.14
CA PHE A 61 12.76 -17.29 6.47
C PHE A 61 14.23 -16.89 6.63
N ALA A 62 14.81 -17.10 7.81
CA ALA A 62 16.21 -16.80 8.08
C ALA A 62 17.15 -17.57 7.12
N ASP A 63 16.88 -18.85 6.90
CA ASP A 63 17.70 -19.72 6.04
C ASP A 63 17.61 -19.24 4.57
N VAL A 64 16.42 -18.84 4.12
CA VAL A 64 16.22 -18.25 2.78
C VAL A 64 17.07 -16.99 2.61
N LEU A 65 17.15 -16.14 3.64
CA LEU A 65 17.95 -14.92 3.59
C LEU A 65 19.46 -15.19 3.67
N ASP A 66 19.87 -16.25 4.38
CA ASP A 66 21.28 -16.65 4.50
C ASP A 66 21.82 -17.18 3.15
N GLU A 67 20.95 -17.67 2.27
CA GLU A 67 21.30 -18.05 0.89
C GLU A 67 21.46 -16.85 -0.05
N VAL A 68 21.06 -15.64 0.38
CA VAL A 68 21.18 -14.42 -0.43
C VAL A 68 22.64 -13.97 -0.52
N SER A 69 23.23 -14.13 -1.69
CA SER A 69 24.62 -13.74 -1.96
C SER A 69 24.83 -12.21 -1.84
N PRO A 70 26.03 -11.74 -1.44
CA PRO A 70 26.36 -10.32 -1.48
C PRO A 70 26.12 -9.70 -2.86
N GLY A 71 25.39 -8.58 -2.88
CA GLY A 71 25.04 -7.89 -4.14
C GLY A 71 23.73 -8.34 -4.78
N THR A 72 23.03 -9.31 -4.19
CA THR A 72 21.64 -9.66 -4.54
C THR A 72 20.69 -8.55 -4.11
N VAL A 73 19.64 -8.34 -4.89
CA VAL A 73 18.51 -7.45 -4.54
C VAL A 73 17.27 -8.29 -4.27
N VAL A 74 16.66 -8.12 -3.11
CA VAL A 74 15.34 -8.68 -2.83
C VAL A 74 14.27 -7.76 -3.40
N PHE A 75 13.32 -8.32 -4.15
CA PHE A 75 12.15 -7.62 -4.69
C PHE A 75 10.89 -8.12 -3.99
N PRO A 76 10.44 -7.45 -2.91
CA PRO A 76 9.24 -7.85 -2.19
C PRO A 76 7.99 -7.48 -2.98
N VAL A 77 7.08 -8.45 -3.11
CA VAL A 77 5.75 -8.28 -3.72
C VAL A 77 4.66 -8.82 -2.77
N LEU A 78 4.96 -8.92 -1.48
CA LEU A 78 4.03 -9.36 -0.44
C LEU A 78 3.10 -8.22 -0.04
N HIS A 79 1.80 -8.41 -0.24
CA HIS A 79 0.79 -7.41 0.12
C HIS A 79 0.28 -7.60 1.55
N GLY A 80 0.04 -6.48 2.23
CA GLY A 80 -0.54 -6.43 3.57
C GLY A 80 0.36 -6.97 4.69
N GLY A 81 -0.14 -6.85 5.93
CA GLY A 81 0.43 -7.46 7.11
C GLY A 81 1.93 -7.28 7.29
N TRP A 82 2.63 -8.36 7.62
CA TRP A 82 4.08 -8.38 7.86
C TRP A 82 4.91 -8.03 6.61
N GLY A 83 4.44 -8.42 5.42
CA GLY A 83 5.15 -8.20 4.15
C GLY A 83 5.20 -6.73 3.74
N GLU A 84 4.12 -5.97 3.95
CA GLU A 84 4.01 -4.56 3.59
C GLU A 84 4.21 -3.63 4.78
N GLY A 85 3.91 -4.07 6.00
CA GLY A 85 3.93 -3.25 7.23
C GLY A 85 5.31 -3.05 7.86
N GLY A 86 6.38 -3.36 7.16
CA GLY A 86 7.75 -3.11 7.63
C GLY A 86 8.43 -4.27 8.33
N GLY A 87 7.72 -5.38 8.57
CA GLY A 87 8.30 -6.57 9.22
C GLY A 87 9.40 -7.20 8.38
N MET A 88 9.10 -7.53 7.12
CA MET A 88 10.07 -8.05 6.18
C MET A 88 11.21 -7.08 5.92
N GLN A 89 10.89 -5.80 5.71
CA GLN A 89 11.87 -4.76 5.44
C GLN A 89 12.88 -4.62 6.59
N ARG A 90 12.43 -4.75 7.83
CA ARG A 90 13.31 -4.74 9.02
C ARG A 90 14.30 -5.89 9.00
N GLU A 91 13.85 -7.11 8.70
CA GLU A 91 14.74 -8.27 8.62
C GLU A 91 15.80 -8.10 7.52
N LEU A 92 15.41 -7.50 6.39
CA LEU A 92 16.36 -7.18 5.32
C LEU A 92 17.36 -6.08 5.72
N GLU A 93 16.88 -5.03 6.41
CA GLU A 93 17.72 -3.95 6.95
C GLU A 93 18.73 -4.46 8.00
N GLU A 94 18.29 -5.34 8.92
CA GLU A 94 19.15 -5.94 9.95
C GLU A 94 20.29 -6.79 9.37
N ARG A 95 20.09 -7.34 8.17
CA ARG A 95 21.06 -8.17 7.45
C ARG A 95 21.86 -7.44 6.36
N ASP A 96 21.70 -6.12 6.25
CA ASP A 96 22.31 -5.33 5.19
C ASP A 96 22.01 -5.82 3.77
N ILE A 97 20.82 -6.39 3.56
CA ILE A 97 20.36 -6.87 2.24
C ILE A 97 19.71 -5.72 1.49
N HIS A 98 20.12 -5.52 0.23
CA HIS A 98 19.46 -4.56 -0.66
C HIS A 98 18.07 -5.04 -1.05
N PHE A 99 17.08 -4.15 -1.03
CA PHE A 99 15.71 -4.48 -1.44
C PHE A 99 15.00 -3.31 -2.10
N VAL A 100 14.06 -3.65 -2.96
CA VAL A 100 13.20 -2.69 -3.66
C VAL A 100 12.12 -2.19 -2.71
N GLY A 101 11.83 -0.90 -2.80
CA GLY A 101 10.73 -0.28 -2.06
C GLY A 101 11.14 0.44 -0.78
N SER A 102 10.16 0.77 0.02
CA SER A 102 10.29 1.54 1.25
C SER A 102 10.90 0.71 2.38
N GLY A 103 11.66 1.36 3.28
CA GLY A 103 12.22 0.72 4.46
C GLY A 103 11.18 0.47 5.55
N ALA A 104 11.57 -0.24 6.60
CA ALA A 104 10.67 -0.71 7.66
C ALA A 104 9.83 0.40 8.31
N VAL A 105 10.45 1.55 8.60
CA VAL A 105 9.77 2.68 9.24
C VAL A 105 8.73 3.31 8.32
N ALA A 106 9.07 3.53 7.05
CA ALA A 106 8.18 4.13 6.07
C ALA A 106 7.00 3.20 5.75
N SER A 107 7.26 1.90 5.60
CA SER A 107 6.25 0.86 5.39
C SER A 107 5.25 0.78 6.55
N ALA A 108 5.75 0.78 7.80
CA ALA A 108 4.87 0.78 8.99
C ALA A 108 4.02 2.06 9.09
N ARG A 109 4.58 3.22 8.75
CA ARG A 109 3.84 4.50 8.71
C ARG A 109 2.74 4.48 7.63
N ALA A 110 3.06 3.95 6.44
CA ALA A 110 2.11 3.87 5.33
C ALA A 110 0.96 2.90 5.63
N LEU A 111 1.22 1.77 6.30
CA LEU A 111 0.19 0.81 6.69
C LEU A 111 -0.79 1.40 7.72
N SER A 112 -0.33 2.25 8.64
CA SER A 112 -1.19 2.98 9.59
C SER A 112 -1.80 4.20 8.93
N LYS A 113 -3.11 4.15 8.67
CA LYS A 113 -3.86 5.28 8.09
C LYS A 113 -3.78 6.53 8.96
N ARG A 114 -3.81 6.36 10.29
CA ARG A 114 -3.65 7.47 11.25
C ARG A 114 -2.28 8.15 11.09
N GLU A 115 -1.19 7.39 11.08
CA GLU A 115 0.15 7.96 10.94
C GLU A 115 0.36 8.59 9.56
N THR A 116 -0.13 7.95 8.51
CA THR A 116 -0.16 8.50 7.15
C THR A 116 -0.84 9.88 7.13
N LEU A 117 -2.08 9.97 7.60
CA LEU A 117 -2.82 11.24 7.62
C LEU A 117 -2.12 12.30 8.45
N ARG A 118 -1.61 11.93 9.64
CA ARG A 118 -0.89 12.85 10.53
C ARG A 118 0.38 13.43 9.88
N LEU A 119 1.21 12.58 9.29
CA LEU A 119 2.47 13.00 8.67
C LEU A 119 2.23 13.82 7.40
N CYS A 120 1.29 13.41 6.56
CA CYS A 120 0.95 14.13 5.34
C CYS A 120 0.28 15.48 5.62
N ALA A 121 -0.59 15.57 6.63
CA ALA A 121 -1.16 16.85 7.06
C ALA A 121 -0.07 17.82 7.55
N ALA A 122 0.90 17.33 8.33
CA ALA A 122 2.06 18.14 8.75
C ALA A 122 2.93 18.61 7.57
N ALA A 123 2.92 17.89 6.45
CA ALA A 123 3.56 18.27 5.19
C ALA A 123 2.67 19.16 4.27
N GLY A 124 1.54 19.65 4.77
CA GLY A 124 0.64 20.54 4.03
C GLY A 124 -0.24 19.83 2.99
N VAL A 125 -0.43 18.52 3.09
CA VAL A 125 -1.40 17.79 2.26
C VAL A 125 -2.77 17.85 2.93
N GLN A 126 -3.82 18.13 2.17
CA GLN A 126 -5.17 18.10 2.70
C GLN A 126 -5.60 16.65 2.98
N ILE A 127 -6.21 16.44 4.12
CA ILE A 127 -6.70 15.13 4.58
C ILE A 127 -8.20 15.17 4.81
N ILE A 128 -8.84 14.01 4.78
CA ILE A 128 -10.22 13.87 5.21
C ILE A 128 -10.30 14.11 6.72
N PRO A 129 -11.21 14.93 7.24
CA PRO A 129 -11.42 15.07 8.68
C PRO A 129 -11.62 13.70 9.33
N THR A 130 -10.80 13.36 10.33
CA THR A 130 -10.74 12.00 10.84
C THR A 130 -10.86 11.99 12.36
N TRP A 131 -11.73 11.15 12.87
CA TRP A 131 -11.78 10.79 14.28
C TRP A 131 -11.17 9.40 14.47
N CYS A 132 -10.05 9.33 15.19
CA CYS A 132 -9.45 8.06 15.59
C CYS A 132 -10.10 7.57 16.88
N VAL A 133 -10.62 6.35 16.84
CA VAL A 133 -11.26 5.69 17.98
C VAL A 133 -10.36 4.56 18.45
N ASP A 134 -9.96 4.61 19.71
CA ASP A 134 -9.27 3.53 20.38
C ASP A 134 -10.27 2.47 20.86
N ARG A 135 -9.95 1.17 20.65
CA ARG A 135 -10.81 0.04 21.04
C ARG A 135 -11.12 0.04 22.53
N ALA A 136 -10.13 0.31 23.39
CA ALA A 136 -10.32 0.29 24.84
C ALA A 136 -11.28 1.41 25.27
N ARG A 137 -11.15 2.61 24.69
CA ARG A 137 -12.07 3.72 24.93
C ARG A 137 -13.50 3.40 24.46
N TYR A 138 -13.62 2.77 23.29
CA TYR A 138 -14.93 2.38 22.76
C TYR A 138 -15.61 1.33 23.65
N VAL A 139 -14.87 0.29 24.09
CA VAL A 139 -15.41 -0.76 24.97
C VAL A 139 -15.84 -0.21 26.32
N ALA A 140 -15.15 0.80 26.84
CA ALA A 140 -15.50 1.43 28.12
C ALA A 140 -16.85 2.14 28.09
N ASP A 141 -17.21 2.83 27.01
CA ASP A 141 -18.50 3.49 26.83
C ASP A 141 -18.86 3.65 25.34
N PRO A 142 -19.47 2.61 24.73
CA PRO A 142 -19.83 2.63 23.31
C PRO A 142 -20.84 3.72 22.95
N ASP A 143 -21.77 4.05 23.87
CA ASP A 143 -22.81 5.05 23.63
C ASP A 143 -22.25 6.46 23.61
N LEU A 144 -21.40 6.78 24.58
CA LEU A 144 -20.72 8.07 24.63
C LEU A 144 -19.89 8.30 23.37
N VAL A 145 -19.12 7.30 22.95
CA VAL A 145 -18.26 7.38 21.76
C VAL A 145 -19.12 7.55 20.49
N ALA A 146 -20.11 6.69 20.28
CA ALA A 146 -20.99 6.76 19.10
C ALA A 146 -21.75 8.11 19.05
N GLY A 147 -22.28 8.57 20.19
CA GLY A 147 -22.95 9.87 20.29
C GLY A 147 -22.02 11.04 19.99
N ALA A 148 -20.78 11.00 20.48
CA ALA A 148 -19.79 12.04 20.21
C ALA A 148 -19.40 12.11 18.72
N ILE A 149 -19.20 10.95 18.07
CA ILE A 149 -18.94 10.87 16.63
C ILE A 149 -20.06 11.53 15.83
N ARG A 150 -21.33 11.18 16.13
CA ARG A 150 -22.48 11.73 15.42
C ARG A 150 -22.69 13.24 15.66
N ARG A 151 -22.30 13.75 16.82
CA ARG A 151 -22.31 15.22 17.08
C ARG A 151 -21.23 15.96 16.31
N THR A 152 -20.08 15.32 16.08
CA THR A 152 -18.94 15.92 15.36
C THR A 152 -19.14 15.87 13.85
N PHE A 153 -19.59 14.71 13.35
CA PHE A 153 -19.80 14.48 11.92
C PHE A 153 -21.29 14.19 11.68
N GLY A 154 -21.93 15.11 10.94
CA GLY A 154 -23.27 14.87 10.37
C GLY A 154 -23.20 14.01 9.11
N GLY A 155 -24.35 13.52 8.65
CA GLY A 155 -24.46 12.81 7.37
C GLY A 155 -23.84 11.40 7.38
N ASP A 156 -23.49 10.93 6.17
CA ASP A 156 -22.94 9.60 5.96
C ASP A 156 -21.47 9.56 6.37
N LEU A 157 -21.07 8.43 6.96
CA LEU A 157 -19.73 8.23 7.48
C LEU A 157 -19.07 7.01 6.85
N VAL A 158 -17.74 7.02 6.81
CA VAL A 158 -16.92 5.83 6.55
C VAL A 158 -16.24 5.44 7.86
N VAL A 159 -16.40 4.17 8.25
CA VAL A 159 -15.69 3.55 9.38
C VAL A 159 -14.73 2.51 8.80
N LYS A 160 -13.47 2.57 9.18
CA LYS A 160 -12.44 1.66 8.68
C LYS A 160 -11.37 1.36 9.75
N PRO A 161 -10.73 0.17 9.71
CA PRO A 161 -9.59 -0.11 10.59
C PRO A 161 -8.41 0.78 10.26
N ASP A 162 -7.55 1.08 11.24
CA ASP A 162 -6.31 1.86 11.05
C ASP A 162 -5.34 1.15 10.12
N THR A 163 -5.20 -0.16 10.28
CA THR A 163 -4.33 -1.00 9.47
C THR A 163 -5.15 -1.95 8.60
N GLY A 164 -4.58 -2.41 7.50
CA GLY A 164 -5.26 -3.28 6.53
C GLY A 164 -5.51 -2.57 5.21
N GLY A 165 -5.86 -3.35 4.21
CA GLY A 165 -6.08 -2.94 2.82
C GLY A 165 -7.31 -3.59 2.19
N SER A 166 -7.43 -3.50 0.86
CA SER A 166 -8.45 -4.19 0.06
C SER A 166 -9.89 -3.97 0.52
N SER A 167 -10.18 -2.82 1.14
CA SER A 167 -11.50 -2.45 1.67
C SER A 167 -12.08 -3.40 2.74
N ILE A 168 -11.25 -4.29 3.33
CA ILE A 168 -11.68 -5.19 4.41
C ILE A 168 -11.97 -4.35 5.67
N GLY A 169 -13.13 -4.56 6.30
CA GLY A 169 -13.58 -3.82 7.48
C GLY A 169 -13.93 -2.35 7.20
N VAL A 170 -14.09 -1.95 5.93
CA VAL A 170 -14.54 -0.61 5.55
C VAL A 170 -16.05 -0.60 5.38
N HIS A 171 -16.72 0.29 6.13
CA HIS A 171 -18.17 0.42 6.14
C HIS A 171 -18.59 1.84 5.80
N VAL A 172 -19.53 1.98 4.87
CA VAL A 172 -20.31 3.21 4.70
C VAL A 172 -21.51 3.14 5.63
N VAL A 173 -21.65 4.13 6.51
CA VAL A 173 -22.67 4.17 7.54
C VAL A 173 -23.59 5.38 7.28
N PRO A 174 -24.82 5.16 6.80
CA PRO A 174 -25.78 6.24 6.56
C PRO A 174 -26.03 7.12 7.78
N GLY A 175 -26.37 8.39 7.57
CA GLY A 175 -26.50 9.39 8.62
C GLY A 175 -27.48 9.02 9.74
N HIS A 176 -28.52 8.24 9.42
CA HIS A 176 -29.53 7.76 10.36
C HIS A 176 -29.15 6.42 11.03
N THR A 177 -28.03 5.78 10.62
CA THR A 177 -27.64 4.47 11.16
C THR A 177 -26.62 4.63 12.29
N PRO A 178 -26.75 3.87 13.40
CA PRO A 178 -25.74 3.85 14.46
C PRO A 178 -24.37 3.33 13.96
N VAL A 179 -23.28 3.99 14.36
CA VAL A 179 -21.91 3.60 13.96
C VAL A 179 -21.36 2.37 14.70
N ARG A 180 -22.10 1.82 15.68
CA ARG A 180 -21.61 0.78 16.59
C ARG A 180 -21.20 -0.50 15.90
N ALA A 181 -22.04 -1.03 15.00
CA ALA A 181 -21.76 -2.29 14.29
C ALA A 181 -20.49 -2.15 13.44
N ALA A 182 -20.36 -1.04 12.70
CA ALA A 182 -19.19 -0.75 11.90
C ALA A 182 -17.91 -0.59 12.72
N LEU A 183 -18.00 0.04 13.91
CA LEU A 183 -16.86 0.13 14.83
C LEU A 183 -16.47 -1.23 15.39
N ALA A 184 -17.44 -2.06 15.76
CA ALA A 184 -17.18 -3.40 16.29
C ALA A 184 -16.44 -4.26 15.26
N ASP A 185 -16.84 -4.21 13.98
CA ASP A 185 -16.20 -4.92 12.90
C ASP A 185 -14.79 -4.36 12.59
N ALA A 186 -14.64 -3.04 12.51
CA ALA A 186 -13.34 -2.41 12.30
C ALA A 186 -12.31 -2.75 13.41
N PHE A 187 -12.79 -3.09 14.62
CA PHE A 187 -11.95 -3.54 15.72
C PHE A 187 -11.65 -5.05 15.72
N ALA A 188 -12.20 -5.83 14.80
CA ALA A 188 -11.89 -7.27 14.73
C ALA A 188 -10.39 -7.51 14.57
N ASP A 189 -9.78 -6.74 13.66
CA ASP A 189 -8.39 -6.92 13.23
C ASP A 189 -7.45 -5.76 13.62
N ALA A 190 -7.98 -4.69 14.25
CA ALA A 190 -7.17 -3.51 14.59
C ALA A 190 -7.54 -2.92 15.95
N PRO A 191 -6.56 -2.42 16.74
CA PRO A 191 -6.83 -1.73 18.01
C PRO A 191 -7.38 -0.31 17.83
N LEU A 192 -7.30 0.23 16.61
CA LEU A 192 -7.76 1.57 16.24
C LEU A 192 -8.70 1.50 15.04
N ALA A 193 -9.75 2.31 15.06
CA ALA A 193 -10.64 2.56 13.93
C ALA A 193 -10.64 4.04 13.58
N LEU A 194 -10.78 4.36 12.30
CA LEU A 194 -10.96 5.70 11.79
C LEU A 194 -12.42 5.91 11.40
N VAL A 195 -12.96 7.05 11.78
CA VAL A 195 -14.28 7.52 11.35
C VAL A 195 -14.11 8.82 10.58
N GLN A 196 -14.65 8.88 9.38
CA GLN A 196 -14.52 9.99 8.44
C GLN A 196 -15.88 10.33 7.83
N PRO A 197 -16.17 11.59 7.47
CA PRO A 197 -17.27 11.88 6.57
C PRO A 197 -17.11 11.14 5.24
N LEU A 198 -18.19 10.64 4.67
CA LEU A 198 -18.18 10.13 3.31
C LEU A 198 -17.88 11.29 2.35
N VAL A 199 -16.86 11.13 1.54
CA VAL A 199 -16.47 12.15 0.54
C VAL A 199 -17.32 11.94 -0.73
N ASP A 200 -18.09 12.95 -1.11
CA ASP A 200 -18.72 12.99 -2.43
C ASP A 200 -17.70 13.52 -3.45
N GLY A 201 -17.13 12.63 -4.20
CA GLY A 201 -16.07 12.95 -5.16
C GLY A 201 -15.56 11.71 -5.89
N ASP A 202 -14.51 11.93 -6.65
CA ASP A 202 -13.89 10.95 -7.52
C ASP A 202 -12.68 10.30 -6.81
N GLU A 203 -12.58 8.96 -6.80
CA GLU A 203 -11.40 8.25 -6.29
C GLU A 203 -10.30 8.27 -7.37
N VAL A 204 -9.15 8.84 -7.01
CA VAL A 204 -8.04 9.14 -7.92
C VAL A 204 -6.75 8.60 -7.36
N SER A 205 -5.92 7.98 -8.20
CA SER A 205 -4.60 7.49 -7.77
C SER A 205 -3.47 8.11 -8.59
N VAL A 206 -2.33 8.31 -7.93
CA VAL A 206 -1.07 8.75 -8.53
C VAL A 206 0.02 7.73 -8.19
N GLY A 207 0.75 7.28 -9.21
CA GLY A 207 1.95 6.46 -9.02
C GLY A 207 3.18 7.35 -8.77
N VAL A 208 3.96 7.03 -7.76
CA VAL A 208 5.26 7.67 -7.51
C VAL A 208 6.34 6.62 -7.57
N TRP A 209 7.42 6.89 -8.32
CA TRP A 209 8.54 5.96 -8.44
C TRP A 209 9.89 6.69 -8.57
N THR A 210 10.97 5.97 -8.28
CA THR A 210 12.33 6.43 -8.57
C THR A 210 12.73 5.97 -9.97
N ASP A 211 13.12 6.89 -10.83
CA ASP A 211 13.56 6.58 -12.22
C ASP A 211 14.98 6.02 -12.29
N ALA A 212 15.44 5.71 -13.51
CA ALA A 212 16.77 5.15 -13.74
C ALA A 212 17.91 6.08 -13.32
N GLU A 213 17.68 7.39 -13.33
CA GLU A 213 18.62 8.43 -12.92
C GLU A 213 18.61 8.66 -11.39
N GLY A 214 17.65 8.08 -10.66
CA GLY A 214 17.48 8.22 -9.22
C GLY A 214 16.58 9.39 -8.82
N ALA A 215 15.93 10.03 -9.77
CA ALA A 215 14.96 11.08 -9.49
C ALA A 215 13.59 10.50 -9.14
N VAL A 216 12.92 11.10 -8.16
CA VAL A 216 11.54 10.72 -7.80
C VAL A 216 10.57 11.38 -8.78
N ARG A 217 9.75 10.57 -9.43
CA ARG A 217 8.75 10.96 -10.42
C ARG A 217 7.33 10.68 -9.91
N ALA A 218 6.38 11.46 -10.39
CA ALA A 218 4.96 11.21 -10.21
C ALA A 218 4.28 11.06 -11.58
N SER A 219 3.36 10.12 -11.70
CA SER A 219 2.56 9.90 -12.90
C SER A 219 1.50 11.01 -13.07
N GLY A 220 0.76 10.96 -14.16
CA GLY A 220 -0.58 11.51 -14.22
C GLY A 220 -1.51 10.76 -13.24
N ALA A 221 -2.74 11.21 -13.19
CA ALA A 221 -3.76 10.57 -12.36
C ALA A 221 -4.51 9.47 -13.13
N SER A 222 -5.05 8.52 -12.38
CA SER A 222 -6.14 7.66 -12.84
C SER A 222 -7.42 8.01 -12.13
N LEU A 223 -8.55 7.70 -12.75
CA LEU A 223 -9.88 7.81 -12.18
C LEU A 223 -10.51 6.43 -12.12
N LEU A 224 -11.02 6.04 -10.96
CA LEU A 224 -11.75 4.80 -10.76
C LEU A 224 -13.25 5.05 -10.93
N HIS A 225 -13.82 4.56 -12.03
CA HIS A 225 -15.25 4.55 -12.24
C HIS A 225 -15.84 3.30 -11.59
N LEU A 226 -16.68 3.51 -10.62
CA LEU A 226 -17.40 2.44 -9.94
C LEU A 226 -18.80 2.27 -10.56
N PRO A 227 -19.29 1.02 -10.73
CA PRO A 227 -20.69 0.81 -11.03
C PRO A 227 -21.53 1.47 -9.93
N ARG A 228 -22.54 2.21 -10.33
CA ARG A 228 -23.54 2.70 -9.39
C ARG A 228 -24.51 1.56 -9.11
N ASP A 229 -24.45 1.00 -7.90
CA ASP A 229 -25.47 0.08 -7.45
C ASP A 229 -26.81 0.81 -7.35
N ALA A 230 -27.88 0.17 -7.82
CA ALA A 230 -29.24 0.72 -7.80
C ALA A 230 -29.71 1.05 -6.36
N ASP A 231 -29.09 0.45 -5.34
CA ASP A 231 -29.49 0.54 -3.93
C ASP A 231 -28.59 1.46 -3.08
N GLY A 232 -27.65 2.22 -3.70
CA GLY A 232 -26.78 3.15 -2.95
C GLY A 232 -25.79 2.46 -1.99
N GLY A 233 -25.57 1.17 -2.17
CA GLY A 233 -24.62 0.37 -1.38
C GLY A 233 -23.20 0.83 -1.62
N GLY A 234 -22.46 1.08 -0.53
CA GLY A 234 -21.10 1.56 -0.57
C GLY A 234 -20.15 0.54 -1.21
N PHE A 235 -18.99 1.06 -1.55
CA PHE A 235 -17.87 0.36 -2.13
C PHE A 235 -17.44 -0.88 -1.34
N THR A 236 -17.41 -2.07 -1.98
CA THR A 236 -16.98 -3.34 -1.37
C THR A 236 -15.72 -3.89 -2.05
N TYR A 237 -15.04 -4.82 -1.38
CA TYR A 237 -13.91 -5.60 -1.93
C TYR A 237 -14.25 -6.25 -3.28
N ALA A 238 -15.45 -6.81 -3.43
CA ALA A 238 -15.93 -7.43 -4.65
C ALA A 238 -15.90 -6.48 -5.86
N HIS A 239 -16.23 -5.21 -5.65
CA HIS A 239 -16.18 -4.19 -6.71
C HIS A 239 -14.74 -3.88 -7.17
N LYS A 240 -13.74 -4.02 -6.29
CA LYS A 240 -12.32 -3.77 -6.66
C LYS A 240 -11.66 -4.92 -7.42
N TYR A 241 -11.99 -6.17 -7.07
CA TYR A 241 -11.17 -7.32 -7.46
C TYR A 241 -11.93 -8.44 -8.20
N GLU A 242 -13.25 -8.53 -8.08
CA GLU A 242 -14.03 -9.63 -8.64
C GLU A 242 -14.66 -9.33 -10.02
N GLY A 243 -14.17 -8.30 -10.73
CA GLY A 243 -14.60 -8.02 -12.09
C GLY A 243 -16.02 -7.42 -12.22
N ALA A 244 -16.57 -6.90 -11.13
CA ALA A 244 -17.92 -6.30 -11.08
C ALA A 244 -18.02 -4.93 -11.78
N GLY A 245 -17.29 -4.72 -12.90
CA GLY A 245 -17.51 -3.56 -13.77
C GLY A 245 -16.79 -2.27 -13.37
N ALA A 246 -15.85 -2.29 -12.41
CA ALA A 246 -15.02 -1.13 -12.14
C ALA A 246 -14.11 -0.82 -13.35
N VAL A 247 -14.19 0.39 -13.89
CA VAL A 247 -13.40 0.83 -15.04
C VAL A 247 -12.35 1.83 -14.58
N LEU A 248 -11.09 1.54 -14.92
CA LEU A 248 -9.96 2.40 -14.61
C LEU A 248 -9.60 3.25 -15.84
N GLU A 249 -9.88 4.55 -15.76
CA GLU A 249 -9.47 5.53 -16.76
C GLU A 249 -8.04 6.00 -16.48
N ILE A 250 -7.14 5.85 -17.45
CA ILE A 250 -5.75 6.31 -17.41
C ILE A 250 -5.35 6.82 -18.79
N PRO A 251 -4.90 8.07 -18.93
CA PRO A 251 -4.92 9.14 -17.91
C PRO A 251 -6.33 9.63 -17.60
N ALA A 252 -6.57 10.08 -16.36
CA ALA A 252 -7.82 10.70 -15.97
C ALA A 252 -8.00 12.09 -16.61
N ALA A 253 -9.20 12.40 -17.03
CA ALA A 253 -9.54 13.66 -17.71
C ALA A 253 -9.79 14.81 -16.70
N PHE A 254 -8.76 15.21 -15.94
CA PHE A 254 -8.81 16.40 -15.08
C PHE A 254 -8.12 17.60 -15.73
N PRO A 255 -8.48 18.85 -15.35
CA PRO A 255 -7.72 20.05 -15.72
C PRO A 255 -6.24 19.89 -15.31
N GLU A 256 -5.30 20.42 -16.11
CA GLU A 256 -3.86 20.27 -15.84
C GLU A 256 -3.46 20.85 -14.46
N SER A 257 -4.11 21.94 -14.03
CA SER A 257 -3.90 22.48 -12.68
C SER A 257 -4.24 21.48 -11.56
N THR A 258 -5.29 20.66 -11.75
CA THR A 258 -5.65 19.58 -10.81
C THR A 258 -4.65 18.45 -10.87
N LEU A 259 -4.20 18.06 -12.08
CA LEU A 259 -3.17 17.04 -12.26
C LEU A 259 -1.84 17.45 -11.61
N ASP A 260 -1.41 18.70 -11.75
CA ASP A 260 -0.21 19.23 -11.11
C ASP A 260 -0.33 19.28 -9.58
N ALA A 261 -1.50 19.66 -9.07
CA ALA A 261 -1.77 19.64 -7.65
C ALA A 261 -1.75 18.20 -7.07
N LEU A 262 -2.31 17.23 -7.79
CA LEU A 262 -2.25 15.80 -7.43
C LEU A 262 -0.82 15.27 -7.41
N ARG A 263 -0.02 15.53 -8.47
CA ARG A 263 1.41 15.16 -8.53
C ARG A 263 2.18 15.76 -7.36
N SER A 264 1.99 17.06 -7.10
CA SER A 264 2.65 17.78 -6.00
C SER A 264 2.26 17.21 -4.63
N ALA A 265 0.97 16.90 -4.40
CA ALA A 265 0.49 16.28 -3.18
C ALA A 265 1.09 14.88 -3.01
N ALA A 266 1.12 14.06 -4.06
CA ALA A 266 1.69 12.73 -4.05
C ALA A 266 3.20 12.73 -3.70
N LEU A 267 3.98 13.63 -4.29
CA LEU A 267 5.41 13.78 -3.98
C LEU A 267 5.63 14.21 -2.52
N ARG A 268 4.79 15.12 -1.99
CA ARG A 268 4.85 15.50 -0.57
C ARG A 268 4.52 14.32 0.35
N CYS A 269 3.49 13.53 0.04
CA CYS A 269 3.14 12.32 0.80
C CYS A 269 4.29 11.33 0.82
N PHE A 270 4.85 11.02 -0.35
CA PHE A 270 5.96 10.10 -0.51
C PHE A 270 7.18 10.51 0.35
N THR A 271 7.51 11.81 0.31
CA THR A 271 8.62 12.37 1.09
C THR A 271 8.31 12.39 2.60
N ALA A 272 7.11 12.78 3.01
CA ALA A 272 6.72 12.91 4.41
C ALA A 272 6.76 11.59 5.17
N LEU A 273 6.41 10.48 4.50
CA LEU A 273 6.50 9.15 5.10
C LEU A 273 7.93 8.59 5.07
N GLY A 274 8.80 9.14 4.23
CA GLY A 274 10.13 8.60 3.95
C GLY A 274 10.10 7.41 3.01
N CYS A 275 9.11 7.36 2.12
CA CYS A 275 8.97 6.31 1.10
C CYS A 275 10.16 6.30 0.13
N ARG A 276 10.41 5.15 -0.48
CA ARG A 276 11.50 4.92 -1.44
C ARG A 276 11.04 3.96 -2.53
N GLY A 277 11.67 4.06 -3.69
CA GLY A 277 11.45 3.18 -4.82
C GLY A 277 10.11 3.41 -5.48
N LEU A 278 9.02 3.04 -4.84
CA LEU A 278 7.67 3.13 -5.39
C LEU A 278 6.60 3.31 -4.33
N ALA A 279 5.49 3.94 -4.70
CA ALA A 279 4.23 3.93 -3.96
C ALA A 279 3.06 4.31 -4.87
N ARG A 280 1.85 3.81 -4.61
CA ARG A 280 0.60 4.35 -5.14
C ARG A 280 -0.05 5.17 -4.04
N ILE A 281 -0.46 6.37 -4.39
CA ILE A 281 -1.06 7.31 -3.45
C ILE A 281 -2.46 7.61 -3.93
N ASP A 282 -3.42 7.31 -3.07
CA ASP A 282 -4.84 7.36 -3.40
C ASP A 282 -5.49 8.58 -2.73
N PHE A 283 -6.22 9.36 -3.52
CA PHE A 283 -6.89 10.59 -3.13
C PHE A 283 -8.37 10.54 -3.48
N PHE A 284 -9.15 11.41 -2.86
CA PHE A 284 -10.42 11.85 -3.39
C PHE A 284 -10.30 13.29 -3.93
N VAL A 285 -10.92 13.53 -5.08
CA VAL A 285 -11.16 14.89 -5.58
C VAL A 285 -12.64 15.17 -5.39
N ASP A 286 -12.98 16.01 -4.41
CA ASP A 286 -14.37 16.29 -4.09
C ASP A 286 -15.04 17.23 -5.11
N ARG A 287 -16.36 17.41 -5.02
CA ARG A 287 -17.12 18.25 -5.95
C ARG A 287 -16.70 19.73 -5.95
N SER A 288 -15.96 20.18 -4.96
CA SER A 288 -15.38 21.53 -4.91
C SER A 288 -13.96 21.60 -5.50
N GLY A 289 -13.40 20.47 -5.94
CA GLY A 289 -12.04 20.36 -6.47
C GLY A 289 -10.96 20.21 -5.39
N ARG A 290 -11.31 19.97 -4.11
CA ARG A 290 -10.33 19.71 -3.06
C ARG A 290 -9.76 18.31 -3.21
N ILE A 291 -8.44 18.21 -3.08
CA ILE A 291 -7.69 16.96 -3.15
C ILE A 291 -7.46 16.48 -1.71
N LEU A 292 -8.08 15.38 -1.33
CA LEU A 292 -8.07 14.82 0.02
C LEU A 292 -7.36 13.46 0.02
N LEU A 293 -6.30 13.33 0.81
CA LEU A 293 -5.57 12.06 0.93
C LEU A 293 -6.46 10.97 1.55
N ASN A 294 -6.47 9.80 0.91
CA ASN A 294 -7.13 8.59 1.41
C ASN A 294 -6.13 7.62 2.05
N GLU A 295 -5.18 7.09 1.25
CA GLU A 295 -4.18 6.11 1.71
C GLU A 295 -2.92 6.08 0.83
N ILE A 296 -1.90 5.37 1.29
CA ILE A 296 -0.63 5.16 0.58
C ILE A 296 -0.28 3.69 0.60
N ASN A 297 -0.01 3.12 -0.58
CA ASN A 297 0.37 1.72 -0.76
C ASN A 297 1.84 1.65 -1.18
N THR A 298 2.71 1.14 -0.31
CA THR A 298 4.16 1.03 -0.56
C THR A 298 4.55 -0.20 -1.35
N ILE A 299 3.67 -1.20 -1.44
CA ILE A 299 3.78 -2.36 -2.32
C ILE A 299 2.48 -2.47 -3.12
N PRO A 300 2.24 -1.59 -4.11
CA PRO A 300 1.06 -1.69 -4.95
C PRO A 300 1.11 -2.93 -5.83
N GLY A 301 -0.03 -3.39 -6.35
CA GLY A 301 -0.07 -4.49 -7.31
C GLY A 301 0.85 -4.24 -8.50
N LEU A 302 1.69 -5.22 -8.82
CA LEU A 302 2.76 -5.11 -9.81
C LEU A 302 2.58 -6.03 -11.03
N ARG A 303 1.39 -6.63 -11.25
CA ARG A 303 1.09 -7.22 -12.55
C ARG A 303 1.18 -6.13 -13.62
N ARG A 304 1.57 -6.48 -14.84
CA ARG A 304 1.68 -5.52 -15.95
C ARG A 304 0.39 -4.70 -16.15
N GLU A 305 -0.77 -5.34 -15.98
CA GLU A 305 -2.09 -4.72 -16.12
C GLU A 305 -2.60 -4.06 -14.84
N SER A 306 -1.88 -4.19 -13.72
CA SER A 306 -2.26 -3.57 -12.46
C SER A 306 -2.20 -2.04 -12.54
N HIS A 307 -2.90 -1.41 -11.64
CA HIS A 307 -3.11 0.03 -11.57
C HIS A 307 -1.78 0.82 -11.61
N PHE A 308 -0.85 0.50 -10.71
CA PHE A 308 0.42 1.24 -10.61
C PHE A 308 1.30 1.13 -11.86
N PRO A 309 1.60 -0.05 -12.44
CA PRO A 309 2.38 -0.14 -13.66
C PRO A 309 1.73 0.58 -14.86
N ARG A 310 0.39 0.58 -14.96
CA ARG A 310 -0.34 1.31 -16.01
C ARG A 310 -0.18 2.82 -15.86
N LEU A 311 -0.24 3.37 -14.63
CA LEU A 311 0.02 4.78 -14.35
C LEU A 311 1.43 5.19 -14.80
N VAL A 312 2.43 4.39 -14.44
CA VAL A 312 3.83 4.64 -14.79
C VAL A 312 4.07 4.52 -16.30
N ALA A 313 3.45 3.54 -16.95
CA ALA A 313 3.53 3.38 -18.41
C ALA A 313 2.88 4.56 -19.15
N ALA A 314 1.75 5.05 -18.69
CA ALA A 314 1.11 6.25 -19.24
C ALA A 314 1.96 7.52 -19.07
N ALA A 315 2.84 7.55 -18.06
CA ALA A 315 3.82 8.61 -17.87
C ALA A 315 5.12 8.41 -18.68
N GLY A 316 5.16 7.44 -19.62
CA GLY A 316 6.26 7.22 -20.55
C GLY A 316 7.34 6.25 -20.07
N THR A 317 7.16 5.57 -18.91
CA THR A 317 8.11 4.57 -18.42
C THR A 317 7.55 3.16 -18.62
N PRO A 318 8.05 2.40 -19.64
CA PRO A 318 7.59 1.03 -19.89
C PRO A 318 7.87 0.09 -18.71
N TYR A 319 7.00 -0.92 -18.53
CA TYR A 319 7.06 -1.84 -17.40
C TYR A 319 8.44 -2.48 -17.13
N PRO A 320 9.17 -3.01 -18.14
CA PRO A 320 10.51 -3.55 -17.87
C PRO A 320 11.50 -2.47 -17.38
N ARG A 321 11.38 -1.23 -17.90
CA ARG A 321 12.23 -0.11 -17.48
C ARG A 321 11.94 0.35 -16.06
N LEU A 322 10.67 0.33 -15.68
CA LEU A 322 10.27 0.58 -14.29
C LEU A 322 10.96 -0.42 -13.36
N LEU A 323 10.85 -1.72 -13.63
CA LEU A 323 11.43 -2.76 -12.77
C LEU A 323 12.96 -2.64 -12.68
N GLU A 324 13.63 -2.41 -13.80
CA GLU A 324 15.08 -2.16 -13.84
C GLU A 324 15.46 -0.94 -12.98
N ALA A 325 14.73 0.17 -13.12
CA ALA A 325 14.98 1.40 -12.36
C ALA A 325 14.84 1.17 -10.85
N LEU A 326 13.83 0.40 -10.45
CA LEU A 326 13.60 0.05 -9.03
C LEU A 326 14.72 -0.84 -8.45
N VAL A 327 15.21 -1.81 -9.24
CA VAL A 327 16.35 -2.67 -8.84
C VAL A 327 17.63 -1.83 -8.75
N ASP A 328 17.88 -0.95 -9.72
CA ASP A 328 19.04 -0.07 -9.71
C ASP A 328 18.98 0.95 -8.57
N ASP A 329 17.79 1.49 -8.24
CA ASP A 329 17.59 2.35 -7.08
C ASP A 329 17.93 1.64 -5.77
N ALA A 330 17.47 0.40 -5.60
CA ALA A 330 17.77 -0.40 -4.41
C ALA A 330 19.28 -0.57 -4.19
N MET A 331 20.05 -0.71 -5.26
CA MET A 331 21.52 -0.86 -5.20
C MET A 331 22.26 0.45 -4.94
N ARG A 332 21.72 1.59 -5.38
CA ARG A 332 22.36 2.92 -5.13
C ARG A 332 22.26 3.35 -3.69
N ARG A 333 21.35 2.79 -2.92
CA ARG A 333 21.14 3.20 -1.54
C ARG A 333 22.31 2.79 -0.65
N PRO A 334 22.77 3.68 0.23
CA PRO A 334 23.69 3.27 1.28
C PRO A 334 23.01 2.21 2.15
N ARG A 335 23.76 1.18 2.51
CA ARG A 335 23.27 0.15 3.44
C ARG A 335 22.82 0.82 4.74
N PRO A 336 21.67 0.44 5.31
CA PRO A 336 21.23 0.98 6.58
C PRO A 336 22.31 0.67 7.64
N ARG A 337 22.75 1.67 8.38
CA ARG A 337 23.68 1.44 9.49
C ARG A 337 22.90 0.78 10.62
N ARG A 338 23.47 -0.23 11.28
CA ARG A 338 22.88 -0.93 12.45
C ARG A 338 22.31 -0.02 13.55
N ARG A 339 22.66 1.27 13.58
CA ARG A 339 22.18 2.26 14.55
C ARG A 339 20.84 2.88 14.22
N ASP A 340 20.33 2.73 12.99
CA ASP A 340 19.07 3.34 12.53
C ASP A 340 17.86 2.40 12.68
N VAL A 341 18.08 1.18 13.18
CA VAL A 341 17.04 0.19 13.41
C VAL A 341 16.38 0.48 14.76
N LEU A 342 15.08 0.76 14.74
CA LEU A 342 14.30 0.93 15.97
C LEU A 342 14.39 -0.34 16.85
N PRO A 343 14.46 -0.20 18.20
CA PRO A 343 14.48 -1.34 19.09
C PRO A 343 13.24 -2.22 18.85
N ARG A 344 13.43 -3.54 18.93
CA ARG A 344 12.33 -4.52 18.81
C ARG A 344 11.21 -4.12 19.77
N ILE A 345 10.08 -3.70 19.21
CA ILE A 345 8.83 -3.64 19.97
C ILE A 345 8.52 -5.11 20.28
N GLY A 346 8.54 -5.46 21.56
CA GLY A 346 8.45 -6.83 22.02
C GLY A 346 7.34 -7.60 21.29
N ALA A 347 7.68 -8.80 20.85
CA ALA A 347 6.72 -9.75 20.34
C ALA A 347 5.67 -9.98 21.45
N ALA A 348 4.47 -9.44 21.25
CA ALA A 348 3.33 -9.86 22.03
C ALA A 348 3.12 -11.31 21.68
N SER A 349 3.47 -12.17 22.62
CA SER A 349 3.30 -13.62 22.59
C SER A 349 1.85 -13.99 22.36
N ARG A 350 1.62 -14.84 21.34
CA ARG A 350 0.54 -15.80 21.09
C ARG A 350 -0.84 -15.22 20.81
#